data_9a9289bda7731630702408befe7cbb01
#
_entry.id   9a9289bda7731630702408befe7cbb01
#
_cell.length_a   1.000
_cell.length_b   1.000
_cell.length_c   1.000
_cell.angle_alpha   90.00
_cell.angle_beta   90.00
_cell.angle_gamma   90.00
#
_symmetry.space_group_name_H-M   'P 1'
#
loop_
_entity.id
_entity.type
_entity.pdbx_description
1 polymer ?
#
loop_
_entity_poly.entity_id
_entity_poly.type
_entity_poly.pdbx_seq_one_letter_code
_entity_poly.pdbx_strand_id
1 'polypeptide(L)'
;MDMDDAMGMVDPAAAGLPERDLTIGEVSAVAGVSADALRYYERAGLMRDPVPRDESGRRSYGIRDLRWVVFITRLRCSGMPIGMIRRYAELARRGGETALDRLTLLQEHRRNVRAQLDELARAMDVIDHKISLYRGMGDTFMLEKTTLGATGIDVGVIGLGCMGMSAFYTGAGQDDAEAVRTIRRAVELGCTLIDTAEVYGPYANEELVGRALKGIRDEAVLATKFGVLSHLEGGVRRYDGRPENVRLAVEGSLRRLDTDRIDLYYQHRPDPSTPVEETAGALAELVEEGKILAYGLSEADPETIRRAHAVHPVAAVQTEYSLWTRDVEEEVLPTLRELGIALVPYSPLGRGFLTGRIRDVGSLDRTDFRRSNPRFTGEALKANLRIVDRVEEIAAEAGAAPAQVALAWLRAKGGEGRDVVPIPGTRKIARLEENLTSASVALTGEQIAALDALPRPSGDRYQDMKHLTGIGPVRDAD
;
A
#
# COMPACT_ATOMS: atom_id res chain seq x y z
N MET A 1 -9.38 -28.60 -31.04
CA MET A 1 -8.37 -28.28 -30.02
C MET A 1 -8.92 -28.78 -28.70
N ASP A 2 -8.35 -29.85 -28.17
CA ASP A 2 -8.84 -30.50 -26.95
C ASP A 2 -8.65 -29.51 -25.78
N MET A 3 -9.74 -29.16 -25.08
CA MET A 3 -9.68 -28.19 -23.98
C MET A 3 -8.75 -28.61 -22.84
N ASP A 4 -8.32 -29.86 -22.83
CA ASP A 4 -7.38 -30.41 -21.85
C ASP A 4 -5.89 -30.16 -22.22
N ASP A 5 -5.59 -29.75 -23.44
CA ASP A 5 -4.23 -29.37 -23.88
C ASP A 5 -3.84 -27.94 -23.45
N ALA A 6 -4.80 -27.15 -22.97
CA ALA A 6 -4.57 -25.77 -22.51
C ALA A 6 -3.98 -25.68 -21.08
N MET A 7 -3.68 -26.80 -20.41
CA MET A 7 -3.01 -26.80 -19.10
C MET A 7 -1.49 -26.66 -19.28
N GLY A 8 -1.00 -25.46 -19.54
CA GLY A 8 0.40 -25.08 -19.61
C GLY A 8 1.19 -25.21 -18.28
N MET A 9 0.88 -26.21 -17.46
CA MET A 9 1.52 -26.44 -16.16
C MET A 9 2.84 -27.21 -16.26
N VAL A 10 3.09 -27.90 -17.36
CA VAL A 10 4.36 -28.58 -17.63
C VAL A 10 4.69 -28.40 -19.11
N ASP A 11 5.74 -27.64 -19.37
CA ASP A 11 6.40 -27.63 -20.67
C ASP A 11 7.43 -28.77 -20.70
N PRO A 12 7.22 -29.81 -21.51
CA PRO A 12 8.15 -30.95 -21.57
C PRO A 12 9.58 -30.56 -21.97
N ALA A 13 9.74 -29.57 -22.83
CA ALA A 13 11.04 -29.09 -23.27
C ALA A 13 11.77 -28.34 -22.16
N ALA A 14 11.06 -27.46 -21.44
CA ALA A 14 11.60 -26.74 -20.28
C ALA A 14 11.92 -27.67 -19.09
N ALA A 15 11.21 -28.81 -18.97
CA ALA A 15 11.44 -29.79 -17.92
C ALA A 15 12.50 -30.82 -18.29
N GLY A 16 13.13 -30.76 -19.48
CA GLY A 16 14.13 -31.71 -19.95
C GLY A 16 13.61 -33.14 -20.08
N LEU A 17 12.32 -33.33 -20.37
CA LEU A 17 11.69 -34.64 -20.45
C LEU A 17 12.00 -35.33 -21.79
N PRO A 18 12.21 -36.69 -21.78
CA PRO A 18 12.42 -37.43 -23.01
C PRO A 18 11.16 -37.49 -23.89
N GLU A 19 11.35 -37.67 -25.21
CA GLU A 19 10.23 -37.80 -26.17
C GLU A 19 9.50 -39.16 -26.07
N ARG A 20 9.91 -40.05 -25.17
CA ARG A 20 9.28 -41.34 -24.88
C ARG A 20 8.33 -41.25 -23.69
N ASP A 21 7.52 -42.29 -23.51
CA ASP A 21 6.75 -42.48 -22.28
C ASP A 21 7.66 -42.55 -21.02
N LEU A 22 7.15 -42.07 -19.92
CA LEU A 22 7.85 -41.89 -18.66
C LEU A 22 7.61 -43.07 -17.72
N THR A 23 8.63 -43.41 -16.95
CA THR A 23 8.51 -44.35 -15.83
C THR A 23 7.83 -43.71 -14.62
N ILE A 24 7.32 -44.52 -13.70
CA ILE A 24 6.72 -44.03 -12.45
C ILE A 24 7.71 -43.17 -11.62
N GLY A 25 9.03 -43.50 -11.70
CA GLY A 25 10.07 -42.71 -11.02
C GLY A 25 10.23 -41.31 -11.61
N GLU A 26 10.24 -41.19 -12.94
CA GLU A 26 10.34 -39.90 -13.64
C GLU A 26 9.11 -39.05 -13.37
N VAL A 27 7.89 -39.61 -13.44
CA VAL A 27 6.66 -38.91 -13.10
C VAL A 27 6.65 -38.47 -11.63
N SER A 28 7.12 -39.32 -10.72
CA SER A 28 7.27 -39.04 -9.28
C SER A 28 8.16 -37.81 -9.07
N ALA A 29 9.30 -37.74 -9.73
CA ALA A 29 10.23 -36.62 -9.62
C ALA A 29 9.62 -35.30 -10.13
N VAL A 30 8.99 -35.32 -11.31
CA VAL A 30 8.42 -34.11 -11.92
C VAL A 30 7.17 -33.62 -11.18
N ALA A 31 6.27 -34.53 -10.77
CA ALA A 31 5.05 -34.19 -10.08
C ALA A 31 5.23 -33.88 -8.59
N GLY A 32 6.42 -34.15 -8.03
CA GLY A 32 6.70 -33.93 -6.60
C GLY A 32 5.90 -34.85 -5.67
N VAL A 33 5.58 -36.08 -6.11
CA VAL A 33 4.82 -37.07 -5.33
C VAL A 33 5.51 -38.43 -5.34
N SER A 34 5.33 -39.20 -4.26
CA SER A 34 5.95 -40.55 -4.21
C SER A 34 5.34 -41.52 -5.22
N ALA A 35 6.12 -42.55 -5.64
CA ALA A 35 5.60 -43.61 -6.48
C ALA A 35 4.40 -44.34 -5.85
N ASP A 36 4.36 -44.42 -4.51
CA ASP A 36 3.22 -45.01 -3.80
C ASP A 36 1.96 -44.13 -3.87
N ALA A 37 2.12 -42.79 -3.87
CA ALA A 37 1.04 -41.89 -4.13
C ALA A 37 0.46 -42.05 -5.54
N LEU A 38 1.31 -42.22 -6.55
CA LEU A 38 0.87 -42.53 -7.93
C LEU A 38 0.12 -43.85 -8.03
N ARG A 39 0.59 -44.92 -7.36
CA ARG A 39 -0.13 -46.19 -7.26
C ARG A 39 -1.48 -46.03 -6.54
N TYR A 40 -1.54 -45.19 -5.52
CA TYR A 40 -2.77 -44.86 -4.84
C TYR A 40 -3.73 -44.09 -5.76
N TYR A 41 -3.25 -43.13 -6.54
CA TYR A 41 -4.11 -42.36 -7.47
C TYR A 41 -4.78 -43.28 -8.49
N GLU A 42 -4.03 -44.26 -9.01
CA GLU A 42 -4.57 -45.28 -9.93
C GLU A 42 -5.66 -46.12 -9.23
N ARG A 43 -5.37 -46.70 -8.04
CA ARG A 43 -6.34 -47.54 -7.29
C ARG A 43 -7.57 -46.74 -6.82
N ALA A 44 -7.40 -45.48 -6.46
CA ALA A 44 -8.48 -44.62 -5.97
C ALA A 44 -9.36 -44.03 -7.10
N GLY A 45 -9.06 -44.37 -8.37
CA GLY A 45 -9.82 -43.88 -9.53
C GLY A 45 -9.62 -42.39 -9.84
N LEU A 46 -8.48 -41.83 -9.43
CA LEU A 46 -8.16 -40.40 -9.63
C LEU A 46 -7.49 -40.15 -10.98
N MET A 47 -6.98 -41.17 -11.67
CA MET A 47 -6.44 -41.05 -13.03
C MET A 47 -7.59 -40.83 -14.02
N ARG A 48 -7.37 -40.00 -15.06
CA ARG A 48 -8.33 -39.78 -16.13
C ARG A 48 -8.58 -41.09 -16.91
N ASP A 49 -7.49 -41.73 -17.34
CA ASP A 49 -7.52 -42.95 -18.12
C ASP A 49 -6.70 -44.06 -17.38
N PRO A 50 -6.95 -45.35 -17.65
CA PRO A 50 -6.14 -46.42 -17.09
C PRO A 50 -4.67 -46.25 -17.50
N VAL A 51 -3.74 -46.35 -16.54
CA VAL A 51 -2.32 -46.19 -16.79
C VAL A 51 -1.81 -47.38 -17.64
N PRO A 52 -1.29 -47.14 -18.84
CA PRO A 52 -0.73 -48.20 -19.70
C PRO A 52 0.40 -48.98 -19.04
N ARG A 53 0.69 -50.16 -19.61
CA ARG A 53 1.83 -50.97 -19.24
C ARG A 53 2.72 -51.17 -20.44
N ASP A 54 4.03 -51.11 -20.23
CA ASP A 54 5.03 -51.50 -21.25
C ASP A 54 5.06 -52.99 -21.46
N GLU A 55 5.87 -53.45 -22.43
CA GLU A 55 6.05 -54.86 -22.76
C GLU A 55 6.56 -55.72 -21.57
N SER A 56 7.19 -55.08 -20.58
CA SER A 56 7.67 -55.73 -19.34
C SER A 56 6.62 -55.70 -18.21
N GLY A 57 5.40 -55.19 -18.47
CA GLY A 57 4.32 -55.08 -17.50
C GLY A 57 4.46 -53.90 -16.51
N ARG A 58 5.44 -53.00 -16.72
CA ARG A 58 5.68 -51.82 -15.90
C ARG A 58 4.76 -50.66 -16.34
N ARG A 59 4.43 -49.77 -15.40
CA ARG A 59 3.64 -48.56 -15.69
C ARG A 59 4.37 -47.65 -16.66
N SER A 60 3.68 -47.21 -17.70
CA SER A 60 4.15 -46.30 -18.73
C SER A 60 3.21 -45.08 -18.77
N TYR A 61 3.76 -43.88 -18.60
CA TYR A 61 2.99 -42.65 -18.52
C TYR A 61 3.30 -41.75 -19.71
N GLY A 62 2.30 -41.43 -20.51
CA GLY A 62 2.44 -40.41 -21.54
C GLY A 62 2.43 -38.99 -20.95
N ILE A 63 2.76 -38.00 -21.79
CA ILE A 63 2.80 -36.59 -21.37
C ILE A 63 1.42 -36.10 -20.85
N ARG A 64 0.34 -36.64 -21.38
CA ARG A 64 -1.02 -36.35 -20.91
C ARG A 64 -1.26 -36.85 -19.49
N ASP A 65 -0.75 -38.04 -19.17
CA ASP A 65 -0.83 -38.62 -17.83
C ASP A 65 -0.03 -37.78 -16.84
N LEU A 66 1.17 -37.36 -17.22
CA LEU A 66 2.00 -36.49 -16.38
C LEU A 66 1.27 -35.16 -16.06
N ARG A 67 0.74 -34.47 -17.07
CA ARG A 67 -0.03 -33.22 -16.88
C ARG A 67 -1.23 -33.44 -15.97
N TRP A 68 -1.93 -34.54 -16.13
CA TRP A 68 -3.04 -34.92 -15.28
C TRP A 68 -2.59 -35.15 -13.83
N VAL A 69 -1.53 -35.90 -13.61
CA VAL A 69 -0.96 -36.16 -12.28
C VAL A 69 -0.58 -34.84 -11.59
N VAL A 70 0.10 -33.94 -12.29
CA VAL A 70 0.47 -32.63 -11.75
C VAL A 70 -0.79 -31.86 -11.33
N PHE A 71 -1.80 -31.82 -12.19
CA PHE A 71 -3.05 -31.13 -11.90
C PHE A 71 -3.77 -31.67 -10.67
N ILE A 72 -4.02 -32.98 -10.58
CA ILE A 72 -4.70 -33.56 -9.41
C ILE A 72 -3.87 -33.44 -8.14
N THR A 73 -2.54 -33.44 -8.25
CA THR A 73 -1.64 -33.18 -7.14
C THR A 73 -1.83 -31.76 -6.60
N ARG A 74 -1.94 -30.76 -7.48
CA ARG A 74 -2.23 -29.36 -7.08
C ARG A 74 -3.61 -29.22 -6.41
N LEU A 75 -4.64 -29.88 -6.94
CA LEU A 75 -5.97 -29.92 -6.30
C LEU A 75 -5.90 -30.53 -4.91
N ARG A 76 -5.13 -31.60 -4.73
CA ARG A 76 -4.92 -32.24 -3.44
C ARG A 76 -4.16 -31.35 -2.47
N CYS A 77 -3.08 -30.73 -2.89
CA CYS A 77 -2.29 -29.80 -2.07
C CYS A 77 -3.10 -28.58 -1.63
N SER A 78 -4.08 -28.14 -2.42
CA SER A 78 -5.00 -27.07 -2.05
C SER A 78 -6.16 -27.53 -1.15
N GLY A 79 -6.14 -28.78 -0.66
CA GLY A 79 -7.15 -29.30 0.27
C GLY A 79 -8.42 -29.83 -0.40
N MET A 80 -8.44 -30.07 -1.72
CA MET A 80 -9.62 -30.69 -2.35
C MET A 80 -9.82 -32.12 -1.86
N PRO A 81 -11.02 -32.47 -1.33
CA PRO A 81 -11.32 -33.83 -0.88
C PRO A 81 -11.18 -34.85 -2.01
N ILE A 82 -10.62 -36.04 -1.69
CA ILE A 82 -10.39 -37.13 -2.66
C ILE A 82 -11.67 -37.50 -3.42
N GLY A 83 -12.82 -37.48 -2.75
CA GLY A 83 -14.12 -37.73 -3.38
C GLY A 83 -14.45 -36.71 -4.49
N MET A 84 -14.13 -35.45 -4.30
CA MET A 84 -14.32 -34.41 -5.30
C MET A 84 -13.33 -34.55 -6.47
N ILE A 85 -12.06 -34.90 -6.20
CA ILE A 85 -11.07 -35.19 -7.25
C ILE A 85 -11.53 -36.39 -8.08
N ARG A 86 -12.01 -37.46 -7.45
CA ARG A 86 -12.58 -38.63 -8.14
C ARG A 86 -13.75 -38.23 -9.03
N ARG A 87 -14.69 -37.44 -8.52
CA ARG A 87 -15.83 -36.91 -9.27
C ARG A 87 -15.38 -36.08 -10.47
N TYR A 88 -14.36 -35.24 -10.28
CA TYR A 88 -13.77 -34.50 -11.38
C TYR A 88 -13.15 -35.42 -12.46
N ALA A 89 -12.42 -36.48 -12.05
CA ALA A 89 -11.85 -37.46 -12.97
C ALA A 89 -12.93 -38.23 -13.74
N GLU A 90 -14.03 -38.62 -13.09
CA GLU A 90 -15.20 -39.26 -13.73
C GLU A 90 -15.83 -38.36 -14.79
N LEU A 91 -16.02 -37.09 -14.47
CA LEU A 91 -16.53 -36.12 -15.43
C LEU A 91 -15.56 -35.87 -16.61
N ALA A 92 -14.26 -35.82 -16.35
CA ALA A 92 -13.25 -35.66 -17.38
C ALA A 92 -13.21 -36.84 -18.37
N ARG A 93 -13.44 -38.08 -17.90
CA ARG A 93 -13.57 -39.26 -18.78
C ARG A 93 -14.74 -39.17 -19.76
N ARG A 94 -15.82 -38.48 -19.38
CA ARG A 94 -17.01 -38.26 -20.22
C ARG A 94 -16.82 -37.19 -21.29
N GLY A 95 -15.68 -36.47 -21.26
CA GLY A 95 -15.33 -35.52 -22.29
C GLY A 95 -15.96 -34.15 -22.22
N GLY A 96 -16.10 -33.48 -23.38
CA GLY A 96 -16.50 -32.06 -23.45
C GLY A 96 -17.92 -31.76 -22.94
N GLU A 97 -18.85 -32.72 -23.01
CA GLU A 97 -20.24 -32.53 -22.53
C GLU A 97 -20.37 -32.21 -21.06
N THR A 98 -19.33 -32.54 -20.26
CA THR A 98 -19.29 -32.30 -18.79
C THR A 98 -18.44 -31.08 -18.41
N ALA A 99 -18.11 -30.22 -19.36
CA ALA A 99 -17.25 -29.05 -19.11
C ALA A 99 -17.84 -28.08 -18.07
N LEU A 100 -19.14 -27.86 -18.09
CA LEU A 100 -19.83 -26.99 -17.12
C LEU A 100 -19.85 -27.59 -15.71
N ASP A 101 -20.03 -28.90 -15.60
CA ASP A 101 -20.00 -29.60 -14.28
C ASP A 101 -18.60 -29.51 -13.68
N ARG A 102 -17.56 -29.73 -14.50
CA ARG A 102 -16.15 -29.58 -14.06
C ARG A 102 -15.84 -28.15 -13.65
N LEU A 103 -16.33 -27.17 -14.40
CA LEU A 103 -16.17 -25.75 -14.06
C LEU A 103 -16.81 -25.45 -12.69
N THR A 104 -18.01 -25.93 -12.46
CA THR A 104 -18.72 -25.75 -11.18
C THR A 104 -17.93 -26.31 -10.01
N LEU A 105 -17.42 -27.54 -10.11
CA LEU A 105 -16.57 -28.14 -9.06
C LEU A 105 -15.32 -27.32 -8.77
N LEU A 106 -14.63 -26.84 -9.81
CA LEU A 106 -13.43 -26.01 -9.64
C LEU A 106 -13.74 -24.64 -9.04
N GLN A 107 -14.86 -24.02 -9.45
CA GLN A 107 -15.29 -22.74 -8.88
C GLN A 107 -15.67 -22.85 -7.40
N GLU A 108 -16.34 -23.93 -7.03
CA GLU A 108 -16.68 -24.21 -5.64
C GLU A 108 -15.40 -24.42 -4.80
N HIS A 109 -14.49 -25.25 -5.27
CA HIS A 109 -13.21 -25.46 -4.59
C HIS A 109 -12.41 -24.17 -4.47
N ARG A 110 -12.34 -23.36 -5.52
CA ARG A 110 -11.68 -22.05 -5.48
C ARG A 110 -12.26 -21.12 -4.41
N ARG A 111 -13.59 -21.10 -4.24
CA ARG A 111 -14.24 -20.34 -3.16
C ARG A 111 -13.81 -20.83 -1.78
N ASN A 112 -13.77 -22.15 -1.59
CA ASN A 112 -13.35 -22.76 -0.31
C ASN A 112 -11.89 -22.45 0.02
N VAL A 113 -10.99 -22.55 -0.96
CA VAL A 113 -9.57 -22.20 -0.79
C VAL A 113 -9.42 -20.71 -0.45
N ARG A 114 -10.20 -19.84 -1.10
CA ARG A 114 -10.19 -18.40 -0.79
C ARG A 114 -10.62 -18.13 0.65
N ALA A 115 -11.71 -18.77 1.11
CA ALA A 115 -12.18 -18.65 2.48
C ALA A 115 -11.14 -19.15 3.51
N GLN A 116 -10.42 -20.25 3.19
CA GLN A 116 -9.33 -20.74 4.04
C GLN A 116 -8.14 -19.76 4.11
N LEU A 117 -7.77 -19.13 2.98
CA LEU A 117 -6.73 -18.11 2.97
C LEU A 117 -7.13 -16.89 3.80
N ASP A 118 -8.39 -16.46 3.72
CA ASP A 118 -8.90 -15.35 4.52
C ASP A 118 -8.92 -15.69 6.02
N GLU A 119 -9.23 -16.95 6.39
CA GLU A 119 -9.17 -17.43 7.77
C GLU A 119 -7.72 -17.48 8.30
N LEU A 120 -6.79 -18.02 7.50
CA LEU A 120 -5.37 -18.04 7.85
C LEU A 120 -4.79 -16.64 8.03
N ALA A 121 -5.20 -15.69 7.18
CA ALA A 121 -4.79 -14.29 7.32
C ALA A 121 -5.26 -13.70 8.66
N ARG A 122 -6.52 -13.96 9.05
CA ARG A 122 -7.04 -13.54 10.36
C ARG A 122 -6.30 -14.20 11.53
N ALA A 123 -5.96 -15.48 11.41
CA ALA A 123 -5.19 -16.18 12.44
C ALA A 123 -3.77 -15.61 12.58
N MET A 124 -3.12 -15.25 11.46
CA MET A 124 -1.82 -14.56 11.48
C MET A 124 -1.90 -13.20 12.15
N ASP A 125 -2.94 -12.39 11.88
CA ASP A 125 -3.15 -11.11 12.54
C ASP A 125 -3.23 -11.27 14.08
N VAL A 126 -3.88 -12.32 14.58
CA VAL A 126 -3.96 -12.64 16.02
C VAL A 126 -2.59 -13.04 16.60
N ILE A 127 -1.82 -13.84 15.87
CA ILE A 127 -0.47 -14.25 16.27
C ILE A 127 0.46 -13.03 16.32
N ASP A 128 0.42 -12.19 15.29
CA ASP A 128 1.23 -10.97 15.20
C ASP A 128 0.88 -9.99 16.34
N HIS A 129 -0.43 -9.85 16.64
CA HIS A 129 -0.86 -9.09 17.80
C HIS A 129 -0.29 -9.64 19.12
N LYS A 130 -0.29 -10.98 19.30
CA LYS A 130 0.26 -11.61 20.50
C LYS A 130 1.78 -11.46 20.61
N ILE A 131 2.49 -11.57 19.48
CA ILE A 131 3.93 -11.31 19.41
C ILE A 131 4.23 -9.86 19.81
N SER A 132 3.43 -8.92 19.31
CA SER A 132 3.54 -7.49 19.65
C SER A 132 3.33 -7.26 21.15
N LEU A 133 2.31 -7.88 21.75
CA LEU A 133 2.08 -7.81 23.20
C LEU A 133 3.28 -8.34 24.00
N TYR A 134 3.89 -9.46 23.60
CA TYR A 134 5.06 -9.99 24.29
C TYR A 134 6.33 -9.15 24.09
N ARG A 135 6.51 -8.52 22.94
CA ARG A 135 7.58 -7.54 22.69
C ARG A 135 7.40 -6.27 23.53
N GLY A 136 6.15 -5.85 23.77
CA GLY A 136 5.81 -4.70 24.60
C GLY A 136 5.90 -4.94 26.12
N MET A 137 6.11 -6.18 26.58
CA MET A 137 6.28 -6.48 28.01
C MET A 137 7.68 -6.13 28.57
N GLY A 138 8.60 -5.68 27.68
CA GLY A 138 9.95 -5.26 28.09
C GLY A 138 10.32 -3.88 27.56
N ASP A 139 9.82 -2.79 28.03
CA ASP A 139 9.86 -1.38 27.62
C ASP A 139 8.73 -1.02 26.66
N THR A 140 7.80 -0.20 27.14
CA THR A 140 6.71 0.32 26.31
C THR A 140 7.30 1.20 25.22
N PHE A 141 7.38 0.68 23.96
CA PHE A 141 7.80 1.51 22.83
C PHE A 141 6.87 2.72 22.75
N MET A 142 7.45 3.89 22.89
CA MET A 142 6.77 5.16 22.66
C MET A 142 7.53 5.92 21.61
N LEU A 143 6.80 6.39 20.58
CA LEU A 143 7.39 7.16 19.51
C LEU A 143 7.95 8.48 20.06
N GLU A 144 9.16 8.81 19.63
CA GLU A 144 9.81 10.08 19.95
C GLU A 144 8.97 11.24 19.39
N LYS A 145 8.97 12.39 20.09
CA LYS A 145 8.24 13.59 19.68
C LYS A 145 9.13 14.61 18.97
N THR A 146 8.51 15.40 18.11
CA THR A 146 9.07 16.60 17.50
C THR A 146 8.00 17.68 17.43
N THR A 147 8.41 18.92 17.26
CA THR A 147 7.46 20.05 17.09
C THR A 147 7.26 20.36 15.62
N LEU A 148 6.03 20.60 15.19
CA LEU A 148 5.70 21.01 13.81
C LEU A 148 6.12 22.45 13.56
N GLY A 149 7.25 22.64 12.89
CA GLY A 149 7.76 23.97 12.57
C GLY A 149 7.90 24.86 13.83
N ALA A 150 7.50 26.12 13.70
CA ALA A 150 7.54 27.11 14.79
C ALA A 150 6.23 27.20 15.61
N THR A 151 5.33 26.21 15.52
CA THR A 151 3.96 26.31 16.07
C THR A 151 3.83 25.97 17.56
N GLY A 152 4.80 25.23 18.12
CA GLY A 152 4.66 24.65 19.46
C GLY A 152 3.76 23.42 19.52
N ILE A 153 3.23 22.92 18.38
CA ILE A 153 2.42 21.69 18.32
C ILE A 153 3.35 20.49 18.26
N ASP A 154 3.34 19.67 19.32
CA ASP A 154 4.15 18.46 19.40
C ASP A 154 3.45 17.25 18.76
N VAL A 155 4.17 16.54 17.91
CA VAL A 155 3.72 15.32 17.23
C VAL A 155 4.74 14.20 17.37
N GLY A 156 4.32 12.97 17.13
CA GLY A 156 5.29 11.89 16.92
C GLY A 156 6.16 12.15 15.68
N VAL A 157 7.42 11.73 15.69
CA VAL A 157 8.34 11.87 14.53
C VAL A 157 7.88 11.13 13.27
N ILE A 158 6.80 10.36 13.38
CA ILE A 158 6.06 9.71 12.29
C ILE A 158 4.57 9.89 12.60
N GLY A 159 3.79 10.35 11.61
CA GLY A 159 2.34 10.43 11.67
C GLY A 159 1.65 9.29 10.92
N LEU A 160 0.33 9.28 10.88
CA LEU A 160 -0.50 8.29 10.19
C LEU A 160 -1.36 8.94 9.11
N GLY A 161 -1.16 8.56 7.84
CA GLY A 161 -2.05 8.92 6.73
C GLY A 161 -3.25 7.98 6.67
N CYS A 162 -4.48 8.54 6.73
CA CYS A 162 -5.71 7.74 6.77
C CYS A 162 -6.36 7.51 5.39
N MET A 163 -5.88 8.12 4.31
CA MET A 163 -6.48 8.06 2.97
C MET A 163 -6.81 6.63 2.52
N GLY A 164 -5.88 5.69 2.69
CA GLY A 164 -6.02 4.29 2.27
C GLY A 164 -7.06 3.48 3.04
N MET A 165 -7.65 4.05 4.10
CA MET A 165 -8.70 3.39 4.88
C MET A 165 -10.07 3.45 4.16
N SER A 166 -10.32 4.49 3.34
CA SER A 166 -11.61 4.71 2.68
C SER A 166 -11.54 4.87 1.17
N ALA A 167 -10.33 5.03 0.57
CA ALA A 167 -10.21 5.38 -0.85
C ALA A 167 -8.95 4.83 -1.52
N PHE A 168 -9.00 4.71 -2.84
CA PHE A 168 -7.90 4.54 -3.81
C PHE A 168 -7.14 3.23 -3.81
N TYR A 169 -7.09 2.45 -2.72
CA TYR A 169 -6.28 1.24 -2.61
C TYR A 169 -7.13 -0.02 -2.47
N THR A 170 -6.56 -1.15 -2.83
CA THR A 170 -7.16 -2.47 -2.64
C THR A 170 -7.74 -2.64 -1.23
N GLY A 171 -9.04 -2.92 -1.14
CA GLY A 171 -9.76 -3.14 0.12
C GLY A 171 -10.02 -1.88 0.96
N ALA A 172 -9.88 -0.66 0.39
CA ALA A 172 -10.31 0.55 1.06
C ALA A 172 -11.83 0.52 1.33
N GLY A 173 -12.24 0.97 2.53
CA GLY A 173 -13.66 1.00 2.94
C GLY A 173 -14.29 -0.35 3.27
N GLN A 174 -13.50 -1.43 3.35
CA GLN A 174 -14.03 -2.78 3.62
C GLN A 174 -14.06 -3.17 5.11
N ASP A 175 -13.27 -2.52 5.96
CA ASP A 175 -13.18 -2.83 7.39
C ASP A 175 -12.91 -1.57 8.21
N ASP A 176 -13.98 -0.83 8.50
CA ASP A 176 -13.93 0.38 9.34
C ASP A 176 -13.50 0.04 10.78
N ALA A 177 -13.87 -1.13 11.29
CA ALA A 177 -13.53 -1.52 12.66
C ALA A 177 -12.02 -1.72 12.83
N GLU A 178 -11.34 -2.30 11.84
CA GLU A 178 -9.89 -2.43 11.84
C GLU A 178 -9.21 -1.07 11.68
N ALA A 179 -9.74 -0.21 10.81
CA ALA A 179 -9.22 1.14 10.63
C ALA A 179 -9.30 1.96 11.93
N VAL A 180 -10.43 1.91 12.64
CA VAL A 180 -10.59 2.54 13.97
C VAL A 180 -9.57 2.00 14.98
N ARG A 181 -9.40 0.68 15.06
CA ARG A 181 -8.39 0.09 15.96
C ARG A 181 -6.97 0.55 15.61
N THR A 182 -6.66 0.64 14.30
CA THR A 182 -5.33 1.08 13.84
C THR A 182 -5.06 2.55 14.21
N ILE A 183 -6.04 3.45 14.06
CA ILE A 183 -5.90 4.86 14.46
C ILE A 183 -5.70 4.97 15.97
N ARG A 184 -6.52 4.28 16.78
CA ARG A 184 -6.37 4.29 18.23
C ARG A 184 -5.01 3.76 18.66
N ARG A 185 -4.57 2.65 18.05
CA ARG A 185 -3.25 2.08 18.32
C ARG A 185 -2.11 3.04 17.96
N ALA A 186 -2.25 3.82 16.89
CA ALA A 186 -1.27 4.84 16.53
C ALA A 186 -1.11 5.88 17.65
N VAL A 187 -2.22 6.43 18.14
CA VAL A 187 -2.21 7.42 19.24
C VAL A 187 -1.60 6.81 20.51
N GLU A 188 -1.98 5.58 20.89
CA GLU A 188 -1.43 4.86 22.04
C GLU A 188 0.10 4.70 21.96
N LEU A 189 0.66 4.58 20.77
CA LEU A 189 2.10 4.43 20.52
C LEU A 189 2.84 5.77 20.34
N GLY A 190 2.15 6.90 20.50
CA GLY A 190 2.74 8.24 20.34
C GLY A 190 2.77 8.76 18.90
N CYS A 191 2.18 8.05 17.93
CA CYS A 191 1.94 8.53 16.57
C CYS A 191 0.69 9.41 16.58
N THR A 192 0.86 10.65 17.04
CA THR A 192 -0.25 11.54 17.36
C THR A 192 -0.76 12.34 16.15
N LEU A 193 0.05 12.59 15.11
CA LEU A 193 -0.38 13.27 13.89
C LEU A 193 -1.25 12.32 13.04
N ILE A 194 -2.57 12.56 13.03
CA ILE A 194 -3.56 11.79 12.28
C ILE A 194 -4.06 12.64 11.10
N ASP A 195 -3.73 12.20 9.87
CA ASP A 195 -3.98 12.97 8.65
C ASP A 195 -5.13 12.39 7.82
N THR A 196 -6.12 13.23 7.51
CA THR A 196 -7.26 12.92 6.64
C THR A 196 -7.51 14.05 5.63
N ALA A 197 -8.61 14.02 4.89
CA ALA A 197 -9.10 15.11 4.03
C ALA A 197 -10.57 14.90 3.67
N GLU A 198 -11.29 16.01 3.36
CA GLU A 198 -12.69 15.97 2.95
C GLU A 198 -12.93 15.15 1.67
N VAL A 199 -11.99 15.14 0.74
CA VAL A 199 -12.10 14.41 -0.54
C VAL A 199 -11.90 12.89 -0.40
N TYR A 200 -11.43 12.38 0.75
CA TYR A 200 -11.17 10.97 0.91
C TYR A 200 -12.45 10.16 1.15
N GLY A 201 -12.84 9.33 0.16
CA GLY A 201 -14.00 8.47 0.17
C GLY A 201 -15.38 9.14 0.10
N PRO A 202 -15.64 10.21 -0.65
CA PRO A 202 -15.69 11.58 -0.19
C PRO A 202 -16.40 11.71 1.16
N TYR A 203 -15.81 12.47 2.07
CA TYR A 203 -16.25 12.73 3.45
C TYR A 203 -16.17 11.53 4.41
N ALA A 204 -16.36 10.30 3.92
CA ALA A 204 -16.42 9.08 4.75
C ALA A 204 -15.15 8.86 5.60
N ASN A 205 -13.98 9.33 5.12
CA ASN A 205 -12.73 9.22 5.87
C ASN A 205 -12.70 10.12 7.10
N GLU A 206 -13.20 11.35 6.99
CA GLU A 206 -13.31 12.24 8.16
C GLU A 206 -14.28 11.68 9.20
N GLU A 207 -15.42 11.12 8.78
CA GLU A 207 -16.36 10.46 9.70
C GLU A 207 -15.73 9.25 10.40
N LEU A 208 -14.92 8.46 9.67
CA LEU A 208 -14.16 7.33 10.22
C LEU A 208 -13.15 7.79 11.27
N VAL A 209 -12.37 8.85 10.96
CA VAL A 209 -11.38 9.42 11.88
C VAL A 209 -12.07 10.02 13.11
N GLY A 210 -13.17 10.74 12.95
CA GLY A 210 -13.98 11.26 14.06
C GLY A 210 -14.43 10.15 15.02
N ARG A 211 -14.99 9.05 14.48
CA ARG A 211 -15.34 7.87 15.29
C ARG A 211 -14.14 7.28 16.03
N ALA A 212 -12.98 7.22 15.37
CA ALA A 212 -11.79 6.66 15.97
C ALA A 212 -11.24 7.52 17.12
N LEU A 213 -11.29 8.85 17.00
CA LEU A 213 -10.77 9.77 17.99
C LEU A 213 -11.77 10.09 19.12
N LYS A 214 -12.99 9.61 19.05
CA LYS A 214 -13.99 9.83 20.09
C LYS A 214 -13.50 9.32 21.46
N GLY A 215 -13.41 10.24 22.42
CA GLY A 215 -12.92 9.99 23.78
C GLY A 215 -11.41 10.06 23.97
N ILE A 216 -10.64 10.25 22.89
CA ILE A 216 -9.17 10.43 22.90
C ILE A 216 -8.74 11.62 22.04
N ARG A 217 -9.65 12.54 21.70
CA ARG A 217 -9.40 13.67 20.78
C ARG A 217 -8.22 14.55 21.22
N ASP A 218 -8.06 14.76 22.51
CA ASP A 218 -7.00 15.60 23.06
C ASP A 218 -5.61 14.92 23.08
N GLU A 219 -5.58 13.61 22.80
CA GLU A 219 -4.33 12.86 22.69
C GLU A 219 -3.76 12.87 21.27
N ALA A 220 -4.57 13.33 20.28
CA ALA A 220 -4.20 13.37 18.88
C ALA A 220 -4.04 14.80 18.35
N VAL A 221 -3.14 14.99 17.39
CA VAL A 221 -3.03 16.15 16.53
C VAL A 221 -3.74 15.83 15.22
N LEU A 222 -4.92 16.36 15.06
CA LEU A 222 -5.80 16.08 13.93
C LEU A 222 -5.52 17.02 12.77
N ALA A 223 -5.15 16.44 11.62
CA ALA A 223 -4.97 17.18 10.38
C ALA A 223 -6.03 16.79 9.34
N THR A 224 -6.63 17.77 8.69
CA THR A 224 -7.50 17.55 7.52
C THR A 224 -7.28 18.63 6.46
N LYS A 225 -7.94 18.49 5.30
CA LYS A 225 -7.66 19.33 4.12
C LYS A 225 -8.94 19.68 3.38
N PHE A 226 -8.95 20.88 2.77
CA PHE A 226 -10.06 21.42 1.99
C PHE A 226 -9.62 21.84 0.58
N GLY A 227 -10.59 22.15 -0.24
CA GLY A 227 -10.42 22.87 -1.50
C GLY A 227 -10.28 22.00 -2.74
N VAL A 228 -10.35 20.67 -2.64
CA VAL A 228 -10.42 19.76 -3.81
C VAL A 228 -11.85 19.31 -4.01
N LEU A 229 -12.54 19.88 -5.02
CA LEU A 229 -13.98 19.68 -5.28
C LEU A 229 -14.29 18.57 -6.31
N SER A 230 -13.34 17.74 -6.68
CA SER A 230 -13.51 16.72 -7.72
C SER A 230 -14.65 15.72 -7.48
N HIS A 231 -15.12 15.61 -6.25
CA HIS A 231 -16.23 14.75 -5.84
C HIS A 231 -17.62 15.42 -5.99
N LEU A 232 -17.68 16.74 -6.21
CA LEU A 232 -18.93 17.49 -6.29
C LEU A 232 -19.47 17.66 -7.71
N GLU A 233 -18.63 17.53 -8.74
CA GLU A 233 -19.01 17.82 -10.13
C GLU A 233 -18.49 16.76 -11.11
N GLY A 234 -19.06 15.55 -11.08
CA GLY A 234 -18.88 14.56 -12.15
C GLY A 234 -17.45 14.14 -12.45
N GLY A 235 -16.50 14.31 -11.51
CA GLY A 235 -15.10 13.90 -11.67
C GLY A 235 -14.18 14.96 -12.31
N VAL A 236 -14.67 16.13 -12.66
CA VAL A 236 -13.81 17.26 -13.07
C VAL A 236 -13.06 17.77 -11.85
N ARG A 237 -11.73 17.74 -11.89
CA ARG A 237 -10.91 18.30 -10.81
C ARG A 237 -11.07 19.81 -10.80
N ARG A 238 -11.60 20.32 -9.71
CA ARG A 238 -11.67 21.75 -9.41
C ARG A 238 -11.03 22.00 -8.08
N TYR A 239 -10.43 23.18 -7.97
CA TYR A 239 -9.86 23.70 -6.73
C TYR A 239 -10.63 24.95 -6.33
N ASP A 240 -10.84 25.16 -5.03
CA ASP A 240 -11.50 26.35 -4.53
C ASP A 240 -10.82 26.79 -3.22
N GLY A 241 -9.96 27.82 -3.35
CA GLY A 241 -9.25 28.45 -2.24
C GLY A 241 -9.96 29.72 -1.72
N ARG A 242 -11.11 30.09 -2.25
CA ARG A 242 -11.80 31.33 -1.87
C ARG A 242 -12.22 31.34 -0.40
N PRO A 243 -12.20 32.51 0.28
CA PRO A 243 -12.58 32.65 1.70
C PRO A 243 -13.92 32.01 2.05
N GLU A 244 -14.92 32.14 1.17
CA GLU A 244 -16.25 31.57 1.40
C GLU A 244 -16.21 30.04 1.48
N ASN A 245 -15.41 29.39 0.58
CA ASN A 245 -15.25 27.96 0.60
C ASN A 245 -14.41 27.48 1.80
N VAL A 246 -13.37 28.21 2.17
CA VAL A 246 -12.56 27.92 3.37
C VAL A 246 -13.45 27.82 4.61
N ARG A 247 -14.34 28.81 4.80
CA ARG A 247 -15.29 28.85 5.94
C ARG A 247 -16.33 27.73 5.85
N LEU A 248 -16.90 27.48 4.67
CA LEU A 248 -17.89 26.41 4.48
C LEU A 248 -17.27 25.03 4.73
N ALA A 249 -16.07 24.78 4.20
CA ALA A 249 -15.39 23.51 4.29
C ALA A 249 -14.98 23.17 5.73
N VAL A 250 -14.45 24.14 6.51
CA VAL A 250 -14.07 23.91 7.90
C VAL A 250 -15.27 23.51 8.76
N GLU A 251 -16.42 24.16 8.58
CA GLU A 251 -17.64 23.78 9.29
C GLU A 251 -18.11 22.36 8.93
N GLY A 252 -17.94 21.98 7.66
CA GLY A 252 -18.19 20.63 7.20
C GLY A 252 -17.27 19.61 7.87
N SER A 253 -15.98 19.88 7.90
CA SER A 253 -14.96 19.02 8.52
C SER A 253 -15.17 18.88 10.02
N LEU A 254 -15.42 19.96 10.75
CA LEU A 254 -15.70 19.94 12.19
C LEU A 254 -16.89 19.03 12.53
N ARG A 255 -17.99 19.12 11.74
CA ARG A 255 -19.17 18.25 11.93
C ARG A 255 -18.86 16.78 11.67
N ARG A 256 -18.15 16.45 10.58
CA ARG A 256 -17.83 15.06 10.21
C ARG A 256 -16.84 14.41 11.19
N LEU A 257 -15.90 15.19 11.67
CA LEU A 257 -14.89 14.78 12.65
C LEU A 257 -15.43 14.73 14.09
N ASP A 258 -16.65 15.21 14.35
CA ASP A 258 -17.29 15.30 15.68
C ASP A 258 -16.37 16.01 16.70
N THR A 259 -15.85 17.19 16.31
CA THR A 259 -14.89 17.99 17.10
C THR A 259 -15.15 19.48 16.97
N ASP A 260 -14.74 20.25 17.96
CA ASP A 260 -14.82 21.71 17.99
C ASP A 260 -13.61 22.42 17.36
N ARG A 261 -12.50 21.69 17.13
CA ARG A 261 -11.27 22.23 16.55
C ARG A 261 -10.52 21.23 15.68
N ILE A 262 -9.78 21.75 14.73
CA ILE A 262 -8.80 21.03 13.91
C ILE A 262 -7.41 21.57 14.30
N ASP A 263 -6.43 20.69 14.56
CA ASP A 263 -5.12 21.16 15.00
C ASP A 263 -4.28 21.67 13.81
N LEU A 264 -4.42 21.07 12.64
CA LEU A 264 -3.70 21.47 11.43
C LEU A 264 -4.61 21.38 10.20
N TYR A 265 -4.93 22.52 9.58
CA TYR A 265 -5.85 22.59 8.44
C TYR A 265 -5.12 22.96 7.15
N TYR A 266 -5.14 22.08 6.14
CA TYR A 266 -4.40 22.28 4.91
C TYR A 266 -5.28 22.80 3.76
N GLN A 267 -4.78 23.76 2.99
CA GLN A 267 -5.21 23.89 1.60
C GLN A 267 -4.63 22.70 0.80
N HIS A 268 -5.52 21.80 0.31
CA HIS A 268 -5.12 20.51 -0.26
C HIS A 268 -4.37 20.66 -1.57
N ARG A 269 -4.68 21.69 -2.36
CA ARG A 269 -3.97 22.13 -3.56
C ARG A 269 -4.11 23.64 -3.70
N PRO A 270 -3.08 24.36 -4.15
CA PRO A 270 -3.23 25.76 -4.52
C PRO A 270 -4.32 25.94 -5.57
N ASP A 271 -5.14 26.94 -5.43
CA ASP A 271 -6.15 27.32 -6.41
C ASP A 271 -5.56 28.40 -7.33
N PRO A 272 -5.37 28.11 -8.63
CA PRO A 272 -4.77 29.09 -9.54
C PRO A 272 -5.67 30.31 -9.81
N SER A 273 -6.95 30.26 -9.41
CA SER A 273 -7.91 31.34 -9.59
C SER A 273 -8.05 32.24 -8.37
N THR A 274 -7.49 31.85 -7.22
CA THR A 274 -7.58 32.62 -5.97
C THR A 274 -6.16 32.97 -5.49
N PRO A 275 -5.83 34.26 -5.28
CA PRO A 275 -4.57 34.64 -4.67
C PRO A 275 -4.38 33.94 -3.32
N VAL A 276 -3.21 33.36 -3.11
CA VAL A 276 -2.95 32.59 -1.88
C VAL A 276 -3.08 33.44 -0.62
N GLU A 277 -2.87 34.74 -0.74
CA GLU A 277 -3.03 35.71 0.35
C GLU A 277 -4.48 35.78 0.84
N GLU A 278 -5.48 35.68 -0.04
CA GLU A 278 -6.90 35.66 0.33
C GLU A 278 -7.23 34.37 1.08
N THR A 279 -6.73 33.22 0.59
CA THR A 279 -6.87 31.93 1.28
C THR A 279 -6.20 31.97 2.66
N ALA A 280 -4.96 32.46 2.73
CA ALA A 280 -4.19 32.58 3.98
C ALA A 280 -4.85 33.55 4.98
N GLY A 281 -5.44 34.66 4.49
CA GLY A 281 -6.21 35.57 5.32
C GLY A 281 -7.42 34.90 5.96
N ALA A 282 -8.20 34.14 5.19
CA ALA A 282 -9.34 33.40 5.72
C ALA A 282 -8.92 32.31 6.74
N LEU A 283 -7.79 31.65 6.51
CA LEU A 283 -7.24 30.66 7.45
C LEU A 283 -6.74 31.33 8.74
N ALA A 284 -6.13 32.51 8.65
CA ALA A 284 -5.74 33.32 9.83
C ALA A 284 -6.93 33.67 10.70
N GLU A 285 -8.05 34.08 10.10
CA GLU A 285 -9.29 34.36 10.83
C GLU A 285 -9.83 33.09 11.54
N LEU A 286 -9.73 31.90 10.92
CA LEU A 286 -10.11 30.65 11.58
C LEU A 286 -9.19 30.27 12.75
N VAL A 287 -7.90 30.67 12.71
CA VAL A 287 -6.99 30.54 13.87
C VAL A 287 -7.42 31.47 14.99
N GLU A 288 -7.76 32.74 14.70
CA GLU A 288 -8.26 33.70 15.68
C GLU A 288 -9.59 33.26 16.31
N GLU A 289 -10.48 32.62 15.51
CA GLU A 289 -11.73 32.02 15.97
C GLU A 289 -11.52 30.75 16.82
N GLY A 290 -10.31 30.16 16.85
CA GLY A 290 -10.01 28.92 17.55
C GLY A 290 -10.57 27.66 16.88
N LYS A 291 -11.09 27.77 15.66
CA LYS A 291 -11.58 26.60 14.88
C LYS A 291 -10.47 25.74 14.34
N ILE A 292 -9.32 26.37 14.05
CA ILE A 292 -8.08 25.66 13.70
C ILE A 292 -6.95 26.20 14.59
N LEU A 293 -5.96 25.36 14.94
CA LEU A 293 -4.82 25.83 15.73
C LEU A 293 -3.68 26.33 14.84
N ALA A 294 -3.52 25.76 13.66
CA ALA A 294 -2.54 26.15 12.68
C ALA A 294 -3.00 25.74 11.27
N TYR A 295 -2.40 26.35 10.24
CA TYR A 295 -2.66 25.95 8.88
C TYR A 295 -1.42 25.54 8.10
N GLY A 296 -1.62 24.79 7.04
CA GLY A 296 -0.58 24.35 6.12
C GLY A 296 -1.01 24.43 4.66
N LEU A 297 -0.04 24.21 3.78
CA LEU A 297 -0.24 24.11 2.35
C LEU A 297 0.14 22.68 1.87
N SER A 298 -0.47 22.24 0.77
CA SER A 298 -0.07 20.97 0.16
C SER A 298 0.26 21.18 -1.31
N GLU A 299 1.41 20.63 -1.75
CA GLU A 299 1.91 20.72 -3.13
C GLU A 299 2.04 22.19 -3.61
N ALA A 300 2.54 23.08 -2.76
CA ALA A 300 2.80 24.49 -3.07
C ALA A 300 4.28 24.72 -3.43
N ASP A 301 4.52 25.63 -4.37
CA ASP A 301 5.86 26.06 -4.75
C ASP A 301 6.44 27.07 -3.74
N PRO A 302 7.76 27.32 -3.78
CA PRO A 302 8.44 28.22 -2.84
C PRO A 302 7.88 29.65 -2.82
N GLU A 303 7.47 30.20 -3.96
CA GLU A 303 6.91 31.55 -4.04
C GLU A 303 5.54 31.61 -3.34
N THR A 304 4.65 30.66 -3.66
CA THR A 304 3.34 30.51 -3.01
C THR A 304 3.47 30.34 -1.50
N ILE A 305 4.44 29.52 -1.04
CA ILE A 305 4.72 29.31 0.39
C ILE A 305 5.12 30.62 1.06
N ARG A 306 6.07 31.38 0.48
CA ARG A 306 6.52 32.68 1.03
C ARG A 306 5.40 33.70 1.11
N ARG A 307 4.57 33.80 0.08
CA ARG A 307 3.45 34.74 0.03
C ARG A 307 2.40 34.41 1.09
N ALA A 308 2.03 33.14 1.23
CA ALA A 308 1.10 32.72 2.27
C ALA A 308 1.68 32.95 3.68
N HIS A 309 2.95 32.59 3.90
CA HIS A 309 3.63 32.75 5.19
C HIS A 309 3.77 34.23 5.61
N ALA A 310 3.86 35.15 4.66
CA ALA A 310 3.91 36.57 4.92
C ALA A 310 2.56 37.13 5.44
N VAL A 311 1.42 36.50 5.13
CA VAL A 311 0.10 36.85 5.66
C VAL A 311 -0.09 36.32 7.09
N HIS A 312 0.17 35.03 7.28
CA HIS A 312 0.11 34.36 8.57
C HIS A 312 1.07 33.17 8.56
N PRO A 313 1.76 32.84 9.67
CA PRO A 313 2.73 31.75 9.68
C PRO A 313 2.16 30.40 9.23
N VAL A 314 2.76 29.83 8.16
CA VAL A 314 2.46 28.46 7.72
C VAL A 314 3.16 27.48 8.65
N ALA A 315 2.41 26.54 9.21
CA ALA A 315 2.94 25.54 10.15
C ALA A 315 3.70 24.40 9.45
N ALA A 316 3.11 23.90 8.37
CA ALA A 316 3.65 22.76 7.65
C ALA A 316 3.30 22.81 6.16
N VAL A 317 4.16 22.22 5.34
CA VAL A 317 3.88 21.91 3.93
C VAL A 317 3.83 20.41 3.75
N GLN A 318 2.72 19.92 3.17
CA GLN A 318 2.55 18.51 2.87
C GLN A 318 2.79 18.25 1.38
N THR A 319 3.81 17.43 1.05
CA THR A 319 4.13 17.12 -0.34
C THR A 319 4.69 15.71 -0.48
N GLU A 320 4.66 15.13 -1.69
CA GLU A 320 5.22 13.78 -1.91
C GLU A 320 6.73 13.81 -1.74
N TYR A 321 7.24 13.05 -0.78
CA TYR A 321 8.67 12.88 -0.58
C TYR A 321 9.00 11.45 -0.16
N SER A 322 9.95 10.85 -0.87
CA SER A 322 10.38 9.47 -0.65
C SER A 322 11.68 9.21 -1.41
N LEU A 323 12.27 8.02 -1.26
CA LEU A 323 13.45 7.58 -2.01
C LEU A 323 13.28 7.68 -3.54
N TRP A 324 12.05 7.67 -4.06
CA TRP A 324 11.79 7.79 -5.49
C TRP A 324 11.02 9.07 -5.91
N THR A 325 10.83 10.03 -5.02
CA THR A 325 10.29 11.36 -5.34
C THR A 325 11.03 12.38 -4.49
N ARG A 326 12.00 13.07 -5.07
CA ARG A 326 12.98 13.89 -4.36
C ARG A 326 13.00 15.35 -4.82
N ASP A 327 12.04 15.76 -5.65
CA ASP A 327 12.00 17.11 -6.25
C ASP A 327 11.97 18.21 -5.18
N VAL A 328 11.44 17.93 -3.99
CA VAL A 328 11.38 18.88 -2.86
C VAL A 328 12.75 19.31 -2.34
N GLU A 329 13.80 18.50 -2.58
CA GLU A 329 15.17 18.78 -2.08
C GLU A 329 15.80 19.98 -2.77
N GLU A 330 15.37 20.32 -4.00
CA GLU A 330 15.98 21.36 -4.82
C GLU A 330 15.63 22.76 -4.29
N GLU A 331 14.37 23.05 -4.01
CA GLU A 331 13.90 24.39 -3.66
C GLU A 331 12.96 24.44 -2.47
N VAL A 332 12.02 23.49 -2.37
CA VAL A 332 10.97 23.52 -1.34
C VAL A 332 11.56 23.31 0.04
N LEU A 333 12.31 22.23 0.28
CA LEU A 333 12.89 21.92 1.58
C LEU A 333 13.83 23.02 2.10
N PRO A 334 14.74 23.61 1.29
CA PRO A 334 15.50 24.81 1.70
C PRO A 334 14.63 25.98 2.12
N THR A 335 13.55 26.26 1.36
CA THR A 335 12.60 27.35 1.69
C THR A 335 11.88 27.09 3.01
N LEU A 336 11.44 25.85 3.27
CA LEU A 336 10.78 25.49 4.52
C LEU A 336 11.70 25.70 5.72
N ARG A 337 12.97 25.32 5.59
CA ARG A 337 13.99 25.51 6.63
C ARG A 337 14.26 26.96 6.94
N GLU A 338 14.36 27.79 5.88
CA GLU A 338 14.51 29.23 6.04
C GLU A 338 13.36 29.86 6.83
N LEU A 339 12.13 29.39 6.60
CA LEU A 339 10.92 29.94 7.22
C LEU A 339 10.49 29.24 8.54
N GLY A 340 11.19 28.19 8.95
CA GLY A 340 10.85 27.42 10.13
C GLY A 340 9.55 26.61 9.98
N ILE A 341 9.26 26.12 8.76
CA ILE A 341 8.06 25.37 8.41
C ILE A 341 8.41 23.87 8.38
N ALA A 342 7.54 23.01 8.96
CA ALA A 342 7.72 21.57 8.89
C ALA A 342 7.37 21.01 7.50
N LEU A 343 8.12 19.97 7.06
CA LEU A 343 7.77 19.15 5.91
C LEU A 343 7.00 17.91 6.37
N VAL A 344 5.83 17.65 5.78
CA VAL A 344 5.03 16.45 6.04
C VAL A 344 4.98 15.59 4.77
N PRO A 345 5.91 14.63 4.59
CA PRO A 345 5.94 13.74 3.45
C PRO A 345 4.71 12.82 3.38
N TYR A 346 3.87 12.96 2.34
CA TYR A 346 2.91 11.92 2.03
C TYR A 346 3.49 10.89 1.05
N SER A 347 2.89 9.70 0.98
CA SER A 347 3.39 8.55 0.21
C SER A 347 4.88 8.23 0.46
N PRO A 348 5.39 8.28 1.70
CA PRO A 348 6.81 8.12 2.01
C PRO A 348 7.36 6.74 1.64
N LEU A 349 6.49 5.76 1.44
CA LEU A 349 6.82 4.41 0.99
C LEU A 349 6.56 4.20 -0.53
N GLY A 350 6.48 5.28 -1.32
CA GLY A 350 6.20 5.19 -2.75
C GLY A 350 4.89 4.45 -3.04
N ARG A 351 3.84 4.76 -2.28
CA ARG A 351 2.53 4.08 -2.39
C ARG A 351 2.61 2.57 -2.14
N GLY A 352 3.54 2.15 -1.29
CA GLY A 352 3.81 0.76 -0.95
C GLY A 352 4.83 0.06 -1.85
N PHE A 353 5.37 0.72 -2.88
CA PHE A 353 6.37 0.14 -3.79
C PHE A 353 7.69 -0.15 -3.07
N LEU A 354 8.17 0.82 -2.26
CA LEU A 354 9.43 0.71 -1.51
C LEU A 354 9.41 -0.33 -0.39
N THR A 355 8.28 -1.01 -0.16
CA THR A 355 8.19 -2.14 0.78
C THR A 355 8.65 -3.47 0.19
N GLY A 356 8.93 -3.54 -1.13
CA GLY A 356 9.25 -4.78 -1.84
C GLY A 356 8.06 -5.71 -2.11
N ARG A 357 6.88 -5.42 -1.56
CA ARG A 357 5.68 -6.30 -1.66
C ARG A 357 4.94 -6.20 -2.99
N ILE A 358 5.20 -5.17 -3.80
CA ILE A 358 4.55 -4.94 -5.09
C ILE A 358 5.58 -5.13 -6.18
N ARG A 359 5.66 -6.34 -6.72
CA ARG A 359 6.53 -6.66 -7.87
C ARG A 359 5.76 -6.86 -9.16
N ASP A 360 4.43 -6.96 -9.06
CA ASP A 360 3.49 -7.05 -10.16
C ASP A 360 2.16 -6.40 -9.78
N VAL A 361 1.60 -5.60 -10.69
CA VAL A 361 0.29 -4.94 -10.50
C VAL A 361 -0.89 -5.88 -10.73
N GLY A 362 -0.67 -7.06 -11.30
CA GLY A 362 -1.70 -8.08 -11.51
C GLY A 362 -2.33 -8.59 -10.21
N SER A 363 -1.57 -8.54 -9.10
CA SER A 363 -2.02 -8.92 -7.76
C SER A 363 -2.93 -7.89 -7.09
N LEU A 364 -2.99 -6.65 -7.60
CA LEU A 364 -3.81 -5.57 -7.04
C LEU A 364 -5.25 -5.68 -7.53
N ASP A 365 -6.21 -5.18 -6.73
CA ASP A 365 -7.61 -5.08 -7.12
C ASP A 365 -7.78 -4.26 -8.40
N ARG A 366 -8.86 -4.53 -9.18
CA ARG A 366 -9.12 -3.82 -10.44
C ARG A 366 -9.35 -2.32 -10.26
N THR A 367 -9.85 -1.93 -9.10
CA THR A 367 -10.13 -0.53 -8.74
C THR A 367 -8.93 0.18 -8.12
N ASP A 368 -7.84 -0.53 -7.87
CA ASP A 368 -6.63 0.04 -7.29
C ASP A 368 -5.93 0.97 -8.29
N PHE A 369 -5.82 2.25 -7.94
CA PHE A 369 -5.31 3.27 -8.84
C PHE A 369 -3.84 3.06 -9.27
N ARG A 370 -3.06 2.27 -8.52
CA ARG A 370 -1.67 1.94 -8.88
C ARG A 370 -1.58 1.14 -10.17
N ARG A 371 -2.66 0.42 -10.56
CA ARG A 371 -2.69 -0.33 -11.83
C ARG A 371 -2.58 0.55 -13.07
N SER A 372 -2.97 1.81 -12.98
CA SER A 372 -2.90 2.79 -14.07
C SER A 372 -1.80 3.84 -13.87
N ASN A 373 -1.05 3.77 -12.78
CA ASN A 373 0.00 4.74 -12.50
C ASN A 373 1.24 4.48 -13.38
N PRO A 374 1.80 5.50 -14.05
CA PRO A 374 2.94 5.34 -14.96
C PRO A 374 4.15 4.63 -14.36
N ARG A 375 4.44 4.86 -13.07
CA ARG A 375 5.59 4.24 -12.38
C ARG A 375 5.42 2.75 -12.10
N PHE A 376 4.18 2.23 -12.15
CA PHE A 376 3.83 0.85 -11.81
C PHE A 376 3.56 -0.02 -13.04
N THR A 377 3.73 0.48 -14.26
CA THR A 377 3.33 -0.23 -15.48
C THR A 377 4.47 -0.39 -16.46
N GLY A 378 4.42 -1.45 -17.27
CA GLY A 378 5.31 -1.67 -18.41
C GLY A 378 6.80 -1.67 -18.06
N GLU A 379 7.60 -1.01 -18.90
CA GLU A 379 9.06 -0.92 -18.73
C GLU A 379 9.45 -0.04 -17.53
N ALA A 380 8.62 0.95 -17.16
CA ALA A 380 8.85 1.75 -15.97
C ALA A 380 8.84 0.90 -14.69
N LEU A 381 7.88 -0.03 -14.54
CA LEU A 381 7.86 -0.96 -13.41
C LEU A 381 9.16 -1.77 -13.32
N LYS A 382 9.62 -2.33 -14.45
CA LYS A 382 10.85 -3.14 -14.49
C LYS A 382 12.10 -2.32 -14.09
N ALA A 383 12.19 -1.09 -14.59
CA ALA A 383 13.28 -0.19 -14.24
C ALA A 383 13.26 0.18 -12.76
N ASN A 384 12.06 0.45 -12.22
CA ASN A 384 11.88 0.88 -10.84
C ASN A 384 12.11 -0.25 -9.81
N LEU A 385 11.92 -1.51 -10.19
CA LEU A 385 12.21 -2.64 -9.29
C LEU A 385 13.68 -2.67 -8.85
N ARG A 386 14.61 -2.15 -9.65
CA ARG A 386 16.04 -2.03 -9.26
C ARG A 386 16.24 -1.12 -8.05
N ILE A 387 15.37 -0.10 -7.89
CA ILE A 387 15.38 0.76 -6.70
C ILE A 387 14.99 -0.07 -5.47
N VAL A 388 13.94 -0.88 -5.60
CA VAL A 388 13.46 -1.77 -4.52
C VAL A 388 14.51 -2.79 -4.15
N ASP A 389 15.13 -3.46 -5.15
CA ASP A 389 16.17 -4.47 -4.91
C ASP A 389 17.32 -3.86 -4.09
N ARG A 390 17.75 -2.62 -4.42
CA ARG A 390 18.81 -1.94 -3.66
C ARG A 390 18.37 -1.56 -2.24
N VAL A 391 17.12 -1.14 -2.06
CA VAL A 391 16.57 -0.87 -0.72
C VAL A 391 16.50 -2.14 0.11
N GLU A 392 16.13 -3.28 -0.48
CA GLU A 392 16.11 -4.59 0.19
C GLU A 392 17.52 -5.05 0.62
N GLU A 393 18.54 -4.83 -0.22
CA GLU A 393 19.94 -5.12 0.15
C GLU A 393 20.37 -4.32 1.38
N ILE A 394 20.15 -2.99 1.35
CA ILE A 394 20.50 -2.11 2.48
C ILE A 394 19.68 -2.47 3.73
N ALA A 395 18.43 -2.86 3.56
CA ALA A 395 17.58 -3.30 4.66
C ALA A 395 18.12 -4.58 5.33
N ALA A 396 18.60 -5.53 4.54
CA ALA A 396 19.24 -6.73 5.07
C ALA A 396 20.54 -6.41 5.85
N GLU A 397 21.37 -5.50 5.32
CA GLU A 397 22.57 -5.01 6.01
C GLU A 397 22.25 -4.30 7.34
N ALA A 398 21.18 -3.51 7.35
CA ALA A 398 20.73 -2.76 8.54
C ALA A 398 19.93 -3.61 9.54
N GLY A 399 19.63 -4.87 9.22
CA GLY A 399 18.77 -5.74 10.05
C GLY A 399 17.33 -5.20 10.20
N ALA A 400 16.82 -4.53 9.18
CA ALA A 400 15.52 -3.85 9.18
C ALA A 400 14.67 -4.24 7.97
N ALA A 401 13.37 -3.92 7.99
CA ALA A 401 12.52 -4.09 6.82
C ALA A 401 12.74 -2.94 5.81
N PRO A 402 12.51 -3.16 4.50
CA PRO A 402 12.65 -2.11 3.48
C PRO A 402 11.81 -0.85 3.77
N ALA A 403 10.59 -1.01 4.29
CA ALA A 403 9.75 0.10 4.72
C ALA A 403 10.41 0.93 5.85
N GLN A 404 11.05 0.27 6.80
CA GLN A 404 11.74 0.92 7.91
C GLN A 404 12.95 1.71 7.42
N VAL A 405 13.73 1.15 6.49
CA VAL A 405 14.87 1.86 5.86
C VAL A 405 14.41 3.11 5.12
N ALA A 406 13.34 3.01 4.32
CA ALA A 406 12.80 4.16 3.60
C ALA A 406 12.33 5.28 4.55
N LEU A 407 11.67 4.95 5.66
CA LEU A 407 11.24 5.92 6.67
C LEU A 407 12.41 6.47 7.49
N ALA A 408 13.39 5.64 7.87
CA ALA A 408 14.59 6.07 8.57
C ALA A 408 15.42 7.04 7.71
N TRP A 409 15.52 6.80 6.41
CA TRP A 409 16.16 7.72 5.48
C TRP A 409 15.46 9.09 5.44
N LEU A 410 14.11 9.14 5.38
CA LEU A 410 13.36 10.41 5.44
C LEU A 410 13.64 11.17 6.74
N ARG A 411 13.68 10.46 7.88
CA ARG A 411 14.02 11.08 9.16
C ARG A 411 15.44 11.65 9.17
N ALA A 412 16.41 10.93 8.58
CA ALA A 412 17.77 11.42 8.43
C ALA A 412 17.84 12.71 7.61
N LYS A 413 16.93 12.90 6.63
CA LYS A 413 16.79 14.14 5.88
C LYS A 413 16.24 15.31 6.71
N GLY A 414 15.55 15.06 7.82
CA GLY A 414 15.09 16.10 8.75
C GLY A 414 16.21 16.74 9.59
N GLY A 415 17.42 16.18 9.56
CA GLY A 415 18.56 16.74 10.29
C GLY A 415 18.33 16.84 11.80
N GLU A 416 19.06 17.73 12.45
CA GLU A 416 18.95 17.96 13.91
C GLU A 416 17.61 18.60 14.31
N GLY A 417 17.01 19.42 13.41
CA GLY A 417 15.73 20.11 13.63
C GLY A 417 14.51 19.19 13.56
N ARG A 418 14.69 17.96 13.06
CA ARG A 418 13.59 16.97 12.86
C ARG A 418 12.37 17.57 12.18
N ASP A 419 12.62 18.41 11.18
CA ASP A 419 11.64 19.19 10.45
C ASP A 419 10.86 18.36 9.38
N VAL A 420 11.11 17.05 9.32
CA VAL A 420 10.48 16.12 8.37
C VAL A 420 9.70 15.06 9.14
N VAL A 421 8.36 15.10 9.04
CA VAL A 421 7.41 14.21 9.72
C VAL A 421 6.62 13.38 8.68
N PRO A 422 7.11 12.21 8.26
CA PRO A 422 6.41 11.39 7.27
C PRO A 422 5.10 10.81 7.80
N ILE A 423 4.11 10.68 6.91
CA ILE A 423 2.79 10.13 7.23
C ILE A 423 2.49 8.86 6.40
N PRO A 424 3.20 7.73 6.64
CA PRO A 424 2.90 6.48 5.98
C PRO A 424 1.46 6.03 6.25
N GLY A 425 0.73 5.69 5.17
CA GLY A 425 -0.64 5.21 5.29
C GLY A 425 -0.71 3.70 5.49
N THR A 426 -1.49 3.25 6.48
CA THR A 426 -1.85 1.85 6.67
C THR A 426 -3.19 1.70 7.37
N ARG A 427 -3.85 0.56 7.18
CA ARG A 427 -5.05 0.14 7.93
C ARG A 427 -4.82 -1.14 8.74
N LYS A 428 -3.57 -1.59 8.86
CA LYS A 428 -3.18 -2.81 9.58
C LYS A 428 -2.25 -2.44 10.74
N ILE A 429 -2.59 -2.90 11.97
CA ILE A 429 -1.80 -2.64 13.18
C ILE A 429 -0.36 -3.12 13.02
N ALA A 430 -0.14 -4.32 12.50
CA ALA A 430 1.21 -4.87 12.31
C ALA A 430 2.08 -3.99 11.39
N ARG A 431 1.50 -3.41 10.33
CA ARG A 431 2.23 -2.47 9.45
C ARG A 431 2.45 -1.10 10.10
N LEU A 432 1.49 -0.65 10.93
CA LEU A 432 1.66 0.55 11.73
C LEU A 432 2.87 0.40 12.65
N GLU A 433 2.93 -0.67 13.42
CA GLU A 433 4.02 -0.95 14.35
C GLU A 433 5.36 -1.13 13.62
N GLU A 434 5.38 -1.82 12.46
CA GLU A 434 6.56 -1.90 11.57
C GLU A 434 7.03 -0.51 11.13
N ASN A 435 6.11 0.38 10.72
CA ASN A 435 6.45 1.74 10.31
C ASN A 435 6.99 2.56 11.49
N LEU A 436 6.36 2.50 12.67
CA LEU A 436 6.74 3.29 13.82
C LEU A 436 8.12 2.87 14.39
N THR A 437 8.42 1.57 14.39
CA THR A 437 9.72 1.07 14.81
C THR A 437 10.87 1.48 13.88
N SER A 438 10.59 2.05 12.71
CA SER A 438 11.62 2.72 11.88
C SER A 438 12.29 3.88 12.62
N ALA A 439 11.64 4.45 13.64
CA ALA A 439 12.21 5.46 14.50
C ALA A 439 13.46 5.00 15.26
N SER A 440 13.60 3.70 15.50
CA SER A 440 14.75 3.09 16.16
C SER A 440 15.83 2.60 15.17
N VAL A 441 15.59 2.68 13.86
CA VAL A 441 16.57 2.26 12.85
C VAL A 441 17.61 3.36 12.66
N ALA A 442 18.85 3.05 12.95
CA ALA A 442 20.00 3.92 12.70
C ALA A 442 20.70 3.49 11.40
N LEU A 443 20.64 4.33 10.39
CA LEU A 443 21.38 4.13 9.14
C LEU A 443 22.79 4.74 9.27
N THR A 444 23.78 4.02 8.75
CA THR A 444 25.16 4.56 8.65
C THR A 444 25.25 5.64 7.58
N GLY A 445 26.29 6.49 7.65
CA GLY A 445 26.53 7.49 6.59
C GLY A 445 26.72 6.87 5.21
N GLU A 446 27.31 5.67 5.11
CA GLU A 446 27.47 4.92 3.86
C GLU A 446 26.11 4.43 3.32
N GLN A 447 25.25 3.93 4.19
CA GLN A 447 23.89 3.50 3.80
C GLN A 447 23.03 4.68 3.34
N ILE A 448 23.11 5.83 4.03
CA ILE A 448 22.43 7.07 3.60
C ILE A 448 22.95 7.51 2.25
N ALA A 449 24.28 7.54 2.03
CA ALA A 449 24.87 7.92 0.74
C ALA A 449 24.46 6.94 -0.38
N ALA A 450 24.39 5.63 -0.10
CA ALA A 450 23.93 4.64 -1.07
C ALA A 450 22.45 4.83 -1.44
N LEU A 451 21.59 5.19 -0.47
CA LEU A 451 20.18 5.54 -0.70
C LEU A 451 20.03 6.86 -1.48
N ASP A 452 20.90 7.84 -1.19
CA ASP A 452 20.94 9.11 -1.92
C ASP A 452 21.38 8.95 -3.39
N ALA A 453 22.19 7.95 -3.67
CA ALA A 453 22.67 7.62 -5.03
C ALA A 453 21.66 6.79 -5.85
N LEU A 454 20.49 6.43 -5.30
CA LEU A 454 19.47 5.72 -6.05
C LEU A 454 19.03 6.50 -7.30
N PRO A 455 18.79 5.81 -8.44
CA PRO A 455 18.36 6.49 -9.67
C PRO A 455 16.97 7.12 -9.48
N ARG A 456 16.70 8.19 -10.24
CA ARG A 456 15.34 8.72 -10.35
C ARG A 456 14.43 7.64 -10.96
N PRO A 457 13.16 7.52 -10.52
CA PRO A 457 12.23 6.53 -11.05
C PRO A 457 11.86 6.86 -12.49
N SER A 458 11.60 5.81 -13.28
CA SER A 458 10.97 5.93 -14.59
C SER A 458 9.47 6.17 -14.45
N GLY A 459 8.92 7.03 -15.29
CA GLY A 459 7.49 7.37 -15.31
C GLY A 459 7.12 8.51 -14.38
N ASP A 460 6.05 9.20 -14.74
CA ASP A 460 5.52 10.34 -13.99
C ASP A 460 4.79 9.91 -12.72
N ARG A 461 4.68 10.83 -11.75
CA ARG A 461 3.95 10.62 -10.49
C ARG A 461 2.46 10.33 -10.72
N TYR A 462 1.87 10.93 -11.76
CA TYR A 462 0.48 10.79 -12.18
C TYR A 462 0.37 10.74 -13.70
N GLN A 463 -0.73 10.23 -14.24
CA GLN A 463 -1.01 10.25 -15.69
C GLN A 463 -1.14 11.67 -16.25
N ASP A 464 -1.63 12.60 -15.44
CA ASP A 464 -1.72 14.01 -15.76
C ASP A 464 -1.00 14.83 -14.69
N MET A 465 0.17 15.37 -15.05
CA MET A 465 1.02 16.17 -14.18
C MET A 465 0.53 17.64 -14.04
N LYS A 466 -0.41 18.10 -14.91
CA LYS A 466 -0.93 19.47 -14.89
C LYS A 466 -1.64 19.84 -13.58
N HIS A 467 -1.99 18.84 -12.76
CA HIS A 467 -2.61 19.04 -11.47
C HIS A 467 -1.64 19.25 -10.31
N LEU A 468 -0.35 19.19 -10.58
CA LEU A 468 0.72 19.50 -9.63
C LEU A 468 1.28 20.89 -9.94
N THR A 469 0.45 21.92 -9.85
CA THR A 469 0.93 23.28 -9.99
C THR A 469 1.88 23.58 -8.83
N GLY A 470 3.16 23.81 -9.14
CA GLY A 470 4.12 24.40 -8.22
C GLY A 470 5.30 23.56 -7.77
N ILE A 471 5.47 22.31 -8.17
CA ILE A 471 6.68 21.55 -7.83
C ILE A 471 7.36 21.01 -9.10
N GLY A 472 8.46 21.64 -9.44
CA GLY A 472 9.36 21.29 -10.53
C GLY A 472 9.04 22.00 -11.86
N PRO A 473 10.05 22.28 -12.69
CA PRO A 473 9.83 22.87 -14.01
C PRO A 473 8.97 21.91 -14.84
N VAL A 474 7.90 22.43 -15.42
CA VAL A 474 7.27 21.81 -16.59
C VAL A 474 8.37 21.75 -17.64
N ARG A 475 9.05 20.62 -17.76
CA ARG A 475 9.92 20.39 -18.90
C ARG A 475 8.98 20.21 -20.08
N ASP A 476 8.97 21.21 -20.95
CA ASP A 476 8.42 21.04 -22.28
C ASP A 476 9.06 19.79 -22.86
N ALA A 477 8.24 18.86 -23.28
CA ALA A 477 8.69 17.68 -24.00
C ALA A 477 9.22 18.16 -25.36
N ASP A 478 10.55 18.12 -25.54
CA ASP A 478 11.19 18.10 -26.86
C ASP A 478 10.99 16.70 -27.49
#